data_b54d3202c775fc2fddb3769edaa3f28f
#
_entry.id   b54d3202c775fc2fddb3769edaa3f28f
#
_cell.length_a   1.000
_cell.length_b   1.000
_cell.length_c   1.000
_cell.angle_alpha   90.00
_cell.angle_beta   90.00
_cell.angle_gamma   90.00
#
_symmetry.space_group_name_H-M   'P 1'
#
loop_
_entity.id
_entity.type
_entity.pdbx_description
1 polymer ?
#
loop_
_entity_poly.entity_id
_entity_poly.type
_entity_poly.pdbx_seq_one_letter_code
_entity_poly.pdbx_strand_id
1 'polypeptide(L)'
;MNKKILFFVLIFLWSCSQPIKKADGFYPESLHKVEHSNKGIVVAAHPLATKAGARMLAQNGNAIDAAVAAAFTLAVVEPSMSGIGGRTQILIYSPDTGYHGIDATTAAPNDYDYENAPKKRYGYPSIGVPGVVKGLTKALTEFGTMSRIDVMAPAIQFA
;
A
#
# COMPACT_ATOMS: atom_id res chain seq x y z
N MET A 1 46.55 -23.19 -25.39
CA MET A 1 45.19 -22.67 -25.19
C MET A 1 44.56 -22.55 -26.58
N ASN A 2 43.49 -23.32 -26.84
CA ASN A 2 42.96 -23.53 -28.17
C ASN A 2 42.30 -22.23 -28.67
N LYS A 3 42.66 -21.68 -29.83
CA LYS A 3 42.12 -20.43 -30.38
C LYS A 3 40.59 -20.40 -30.44
N LYS A 4 39.94 -21.56 -30.55
CA LYS A 4 38.46 -21.70 -30.53
C LYS A 4 37.87 -21.44 -29.15
N ILE A 5 38.57 -21.80 -28.06
CA ILE A 5 38.12 -21.56 -26.68
C ILE A 5 38.24 -20.05 -26.36
N LEU A 6 39.30 -19.40 -26.81
CA LEU A 6 39.49 -17.97 -26.60
C LEU A 6 38.40 -17.15 -27.33
N PHE A 7 37.95 -17.59 -28.49
CA PHE A 7 36.90 -16.95 -29.27
C PHE A 7 35.53 -17.07 -28.58
N PHE A 8 35.24 -18.22 -27.98
CA PHE A 8 34.01 -18.43 -27.19
C PHE A 8 34.00 -17.61 -25.89
N VAL A 9 35.11 -17.48 -25.21
CA VAL A 9 35.21 -16.64 -24.00
C VAL A 9 35.05 -15.16 -24.31
N LEU A 10 35.56 -14.67 -25.44
CA LEU A 10 35.37 -13.29 -25.90
C LEU A 10 33.92 -12.98 -26.26
N ILE A 11 33.17 -13.92 -26.83
CA ILE A 11 31.74 -13.74 -27.14
C ILE A 11 30.90 -13.66 -25.84
N PHE A 12 31.26 -14.46 -24.82
CA PHE A 12 30.58 -14.42 -23.52
C PHE A 12 30.81 -13.11 -22.75
N LEU A 13 32.00 -12.53 -22.85
CA LEU A 13 32.33 -11.26 -22.19
C LEU A 13 31.65 -10.07 -22.89
N TRP A 14 31.34 -10.17 -24.17
CA TRP A 14 30.65 -9.10 -24.91
C TRP A 14 29.13 -9.10 -24.66
N SER A 15 28.56 -10.25 -24.28
CA SER A 15 27.13 -10.36 -23.96
C SER A 15 26.72 -9.64 -22.68
N CYS A 16 27.65 -9.41 -21.73
CA CYS A 16 27.37 -8.72 -20.47
C CYS A 16 27.50 -7.18 -20.53
N SER A 17 27.95 -6.60 -21.64
CA SER A 17 28.22 -5.16 -21.73
C SER A 17 27.21 -4.36 -22.53
N GLN A 18 26.10 -4.97 -22.93
CA GLN A 18 25.03 -4.20 -23.59
C GLN A 18 24.32 -3.34 -22.54
N PRO A 19 24.33 -2.01 -22.68
CA PRO A 19 23.51 -1.17 -21.83
C PRO A 19 22.05 -1.60 -22.03
N ILE A 20 21.35 -1.86 -20.91
CA ILE A 20 19.91 -2.09 -20.95
C ILE A 20 19.30 -0.89 -21.65
N LYS A 21 18.89 -1.05 -22.92
CA LYS A 21 18.08 -0.03 -23.58
C LYS A 21 16.86 0.18 -22.72
N LYS A 22 16.72 1.40 -22.14
CA LYS A 22 15.45 1.81 -21.58
C LYS A 22 14.40 1.48 -22.63
N ALA A 23 13.37 0.75 -22.22
CA ALA A 23 12.21 0.48 -23.06
C ALA A 23 11.52 1.84 -23.32
N ASP A 24 12.01 2.54 -24.32
CA ASP A 24 11.44 3.81 -24.76
C ASP A 24 10.03 3.48 -25.27
N GLY A 25 9.02 3.96 -24.55
CA GLY A 25 7.65 3.97 -25.01
C GLY A 25 6.61 3.13 -24.29
N PHE A 26 6.94 2.35 -23.26
CA PHE A 26 5.91 1.59 -22.55
C PHE A 26 5.25 2.37 -21.40
N TYR A 27 5.88 3.44 -20.92
CA TYR A 27 5.31 4.34 -19.94
C TYR A 27 5.15 5.72 -20.55
N PRO A 28 3.95 6.32 -20.54
CA PRO A 28 3.81 7.70 -20.96
C PRO A 28 4.74 8.58 -20.12
N GLU A 29 5.39 9.53 -20.76
CA GLU A 29 6.35 10.47 -20.16
C GLU A 29 5.76 11.28 -18.98
N SER A 30 4.42 11.27 -18.85
CA SER A 30 3.66 11.89 -17.77
C SER A 30 3.62 11.11 -16.46
N LEU A 31 4.11 9.87 -16.39
CA LEU A 31 4.22 9.12 -15.14
C LEU A 31 5.56 9.44 -14.47
N HIS A 32 5.65 10.62 -13.87
CA HIS A 32 6.73 10.93 -12.93
C HIS A 32 6.63 9.96 -11.75
N LYS A 33 7.55 8.98 -11.69
CA LYS A 33 7.66 8.05 -10.57
C LYS A 33 8.46 8.62 -9.40
N VAL A 34 8.98 9.82 -9.55
CA VAL A 34 9.80 10.50 -8.54
C VAL A 34 9.22 11.89 -8.34
N GLU A 35 8.80 12.15 -7.12
CA GLU A 35 8.28 13.44 -6.71
C GLU A 35 9.09 13.98 -5.53
N HIS A 36 9.22 15.29 -5.45
CA HIS A 36 9.91 15.99 -4.39
C HIS A 36 9.00 17.03 -3.76
N SER A 37 8.97 17.09 -2.43
CA SER A 37 8.18 18.06 -1.71
C SER A 37 8.85 18.43 -0.38
N ASN A 38 8.76 19.71 -0.02
CA ASN A 38 9.18 20.21 1.29
C ASN A 38 8.05 20.19 2.33
N LYS A 39 6.82 19.82 1.93
CA LYS A 39 5.63 19.86 2.79
C LYS A 39 5.11 18.48 3.18
N GLY A 40 5.40 17.46 2.38
CA GLY A 40 4.95 16.11 2.61
C GLY A 40 4.75 15.35 1.30
N ILE A 41 4.77 14.04 1.38
CA ILE A 41 4.60 13.13 0.24
C ILE A 41 3.57 12.06 0.62
N VAL A 42 2.72 11.72 -0.33
CA VAL A 42 1.80 10.58 -0.25
C VAL A 42 2.09 9.66 -1.42
N VAL A 43 2.25 8.37 -1.13
CA VAL A 43 2.45 7.33 -2.15
C VAL A 43 1.40 6.24 -1.95
N ALA A 44 0.70 5.88 -3.01
CA ALA A 44 -0.26 4.78 -3.02
C ALA A 44 -0.23 4.07 -4.37
N ALA A 45 -0.74 2.85 -4.42
CA ALA A 45 -0.77 2.03 -5.64
C ALA A 45 -1.64 2.62 -6.76
N HIS A 46 -2.62 3.46 -6.41
CA HIS A 46 -3.52 4.10 -7.38
C HIS A 46 -3.45 5.63 -7.31
N PRO A 47 -3.39 6.36 -8.45
CA PRO A 47 -3.27 7.83 -8.48
C PRO A 47 -4.38 8.56 -7.72
N LEU A 48 -5.62 8.06 -7.77
CA LEU A 48 -6.75 8.66 -7.04
C LEU A 48 -6.57 8.54 -5.52
N ALA A 49 -6.01 7.43 -5.04
CA ALA A 49 -5.70 7.27 -3.62
C ALA A 49 -4.58 8.21 -3.16
N THR A 50 -3.52 8.35 -3.97
CA THR A 50 -2.47 9.36 -3.74
C THR A 50 -3.05 10.77 -3.66
N LYS A 51 -3.95 11.11 -4.60
CA LYS A 51 -4.61 12.41 -4.66
C LYS A 51 -5.51 12.67 -3.44
N ALA A 52 -6.22 11.64 -2.96
CA ALA A 52 -7.04 11.73 -1.75
C ALA A 52 -6.19 12.07 -0.52
N GLY A 53 -5.06 11.36 -0.31
CA GLY A 53 -4.13 11.65 0.77
C GLY A 53 -3.49 13.04 0.65
N ALA A 54 -3.04 13.42 -0.54
CA ALA A 54 -2.48 14.75 -0.79
C ALA A 54 -3.48 15.89 -0.52
N ARG A 55 -4.78 15.64 -0.77
CA ARG A 55 -5.85 16.58 -0.42
C ARG A 55 -5.94 16.82 1.10
N MET A 56 -5.79 15.78 1.92
CA MET A 56 -5.78 15.95 3.38
C MET A 56 -4.60 16.82 3.83
N LEU A 57 -3.40 16.59 3.30
CA LEU A 57 -2.25 17.45 3.59
C LEU A 57 -2.48 18.91 3.16
N ALA A 58 -3.10 19.13 1.99
CA ALA A 58 -3.44 20.47 1.51
C ALA A 58 -4.47 21.19 2.38
N GLN A 59 -5.29 20.44 3.11
CA GLN A 59 -6.29 20.94 4.06
C GLN A 59 -5.79 21.03 5.51
N ASN A 60 -4.46 21.02 5.71
CA ASN A 60 -3.78 21.06 7.00
C ASN A 60 -4.01 19.81 7.87
N GLY A 61 -4.43 18.68 7.29
CA GLY A 61 -4.38 17.38 7.92
C GLY A 61 -2.94 16.89 8.08
N ASN A 62 -2.71 15.97 8.98
CA ASN A 62 -1.40 15.38 9.20
C ASN A 62 -1.17 14.14 8.31
N ALA A 63 -0.02 13.49 8.47
CA ALA A 63 0.34 12.29 7.71
C ALA A 63 -0.63 11.12 7.93
N ILE A 64 -1.24 11.03 9.10
CA ILE A 64 -2.20 9.96 9.43
C ILE A 64 -3.52 10.19 8.71
N ASP A 65 -4.02 11.42 8.70
CA ASP A 65 -5.22 11.80 7.93
C ASP A 65 -5.03 11.46 6.45
N ALA A 66 -3.87 11.81 5.91
CA ALA A 66 -3.51 11.52 4.52
C ALA A 66 -3.43 10.02 4.23
N ALA A 67 -2.78 9.24 5.10
CA ALA A 67 -2.65 7.80 4.94
C ALA A 67 -4.00 7.08 5.03
N VAL A 68 -4.86 7.47 5.97
CA VAL A 68 -6.19 6.88 6.15
C VAL A 68 -7.09 7.22 4.97
N ALA A 69 -7.08 8.47 4.47
CA ALA A 69 -7.82 8.87 3.27
C ALA A 69 -7.38 8.09 2.03
N ALA A 70 -6.07 7.94 1.84
CA ALA A 70 -5.52 7.15 0.76
C ALA A 70 -5.93 5.68 0.86
N ALA A 71 -5.89 5.07 2.06
CA ALA A 71 -6.24 3.68 2.28
C ALA A 71 -7.72 3.38 2.01
N PHE A 72 -8.65 4.22 2.51
CA PHE A 72 -10.07 4.07 2.20
C PHE A 72 -10.37 4.30 0.71
N THR A 73 -9.72 5.28 0.08
CA THR A 73 -9.87 5.50 -1.36
C THR A 73 -9.35 4.31 -2.16
N LEU A 74 -8.21 3.74 -1.77
CA LEU A 74 -7.62 2.56 -2.41
C LEU A 74 -8.58 1.37 -2.35
N ALA A 75 -9.29 1.19 -1.24
CA ALA A 75 -10.28 0.12 -1.08
C ALA A 75 -11.44 0.21 -2.07
N VAL A 76 -11.71 1.39 -2.64
CA VAL A 76 -12.74 1.63 -3.65
C VAL A 76 -12.18 1.51 -5.06
N VAL A 77 -11.04 2.16 -5.33
CA VAL A 77 -10.50 2.28 -6.70
C VAL A 77 -9.63 1.10 -7.13
N GLU A 78 -9.22 0.25 -6.19
CA GLU A 78 -8.45 -0.96 -6.45
C GLU A 78 -8.95 -2.14 -5.60
N PRO A 79 -10.20 -2.56 -5.76
CA PRO A 79 -10.85 -3.55 -4.87
C PRO A 79 -10.25 -4.96 -5.00
N SER A 80 -9.51 -5.25 -6.06
CA SER A 80 -8.87 -6.56 -6.26
C SER A 80 -7.70 -6.82 -5.31
N MET A 81 -6.99 -5.76 -4.89
CA MET A 81 -5.81 -5.85 -4.02
C MET A 81 -6.01 -5.15 -2.68
N SER A 82 -7.00 -4.27 -2.60
CA SER A 82 -7.33 -3.50 -1.40
C SER A 82 -8.83 -3.58 -1.13
N GLY A 83 -9.24 -3.57 0.13
CA GLY A 83 -10.66 -3.62 0.45
C GLY A 83 -10.93 -3.52 1.94
N ILE A 84 -12.18 -3.22 2.29
CA ILE A 84 -12.60 -3.10 3.69
C ILE A 84 -12.76 -4.46 4.41
N GLY A 85 -12.78 -5.55 3.66
CA GLY A 85 -12.87 -6.92 4.18
C GLY A 85 -11.52 -7.58 4.48
N GLY A 86 -10.42 -6.84 4.40
CA GLY A 86 -9.07 -7.36 4.54
C GLY A 86 -8.41 -7.06 5.88
N ARG A 87 -7.11 -6.97 5.83
CA ARG A 87 -6.20 -6.72 6.95
C ARG A 87 -5.29 -5.54 6.64
N THR A 88 -4.78 -4.89 7.68
CA THR A 88 -3.74 -3.87 7.55
C THR A 88 -2.78 -3.91 8.72
N GLN A 89 -1.56 -3.46 8.49
CA GLN A 89 -0.59 -3.14 9.53
C GLN A 89 -0.14 -1.70 9.29
N ILE A 90 -0.06 -0.92 10.36
CA ILE A 90 0.26 0.49 10.29
C ILE A 90 1.46 0.75 11.20
N LEU A 91 2.50 1.35 10.64
CA LEU A 91 3.63 1.86 11.39
C LEU A 91 3.62 3.38 11.31
N ILE A 92 3.60 4.03 12.47
CA ILE A 92 3.59 5.47 12.61
C ILE A 92 4.87 5.88 13.30
N TYR A 93 5.51 6.92 12.81
CA TYR A 93 6.60 7.60 13.48
C TYR A 93 6.20 9.04 13.78
N SER A 94 6.35 9.44 15.03
CA SER A 94 6.21 10.83 15.47
C SER A 94 7.53 11.28 16.10
N PRO A 95 8.06 12.45 15.76
CA PRO A 95 9.27 12.98 16.42
C PRO A 95 9.12 13.10 17.94
N ASP A 96 7.90 13.37 18.43
CA ASP A 96 7.64 13.61 19.85
C ASP A 96 7.44 12.32 20.66
N THR A 97 6.86 11.28 20.05
CA THR A 97 6.43 10.06 20.76
C THR A 97 7.08 8.77 20.24
N GLY A 98 7.90 8.86 19.18
CA GLY A 98 8.59 7.72 18.59
C GLY A 98 7.72 6.85 17.69
N TYR A 99 7.95 5.55 17.72
CA TYR A 99 7.28 4.56 16.85
C TYR A 99 6.04 3.98 17.52
N HIS A 100 4.95 3.91 16.75
CA HIS A 100 3.70 3.27 17.13
C HIS A 100 3.29 2.26 16.07
N GLY A 101 2.93 1.05 16.50
CA GLY A 101 2.44 -0.01 15.63
C GLY A 101 0.96 -0.30 15.89
N ILE A 102 0.18 -0.44 14.82
CA ILE A 102 -1.19 -0.94 14.89
C ILE A 102 -1.25 -2.21 14.06
N ASP A 103 -1.49 -3.33 14.72
CA ASP A 103 -1.80 -4.58 14.06
C ASP A 103 -3.32 -4.72 13.94
N ALA A 104 -3.80 -4.66 12.73
CA ALA A 104 -5.18 -4.84 12.36
C ALA A 104 -5.31 -5.95 11.31
N THR A 105 -4.64 -7.06 11.57
CA THR A 105 -4.76 -8.29 10.79
C THR A 105 -6.14 -8.92 10.98
N THR A 106 -6.49 -9.85 10.10
CA THR A 106 -7.68 -10.68 10.29
C THR A 106 -7.53 -11.56 11.51
N ALA A 107 -8.57 -11.62 12.33
CA ALA A 107 -8.64 -12.51 13.50
C ALA A 107 -9.54 -13.71 13.23
N ALA A 108 -9.30 -14.80 13.93
CA ALA A 108 -10.28 -15.86 14.03
C ALA A 108 -11.50 -15.37 14.84
N PRO A 109 -12.72 -15.86 14.56
CA PRO A 109 -13.87 -15.63 15.46
C PRO A 109 -13.58 -16.09 16.88
N ASN A 110 -14.20 -15.45 17.88
CA ASN A 110 -13.96 -15.78 19.28
C ASN A 110 -14.32 -17.23 19.64
N ASP A 111 -15.35 -17.77 18.99
CA ASP A 111 -15.85 -19.14 19.20
C ASP A 111 -15.28 -20.14 18.18
N TYR A 112 -14.11 -19.83 17.59
CA TYR A 112 -13.49 -20.70 16.62
C TYR A 112 -12.90 -21.94 17.27
N ASP A 113 -13.44 -23.12 16.93
CA ASP A 113 -12.95 -24.42 17.40
C ASP A 113 -11.78 -24.88 16.53
N TYR A 114 -10.56 -24.72 17.02
CA TYR A 114 -9.34 -25.11 16.33
C TYR A 114 -9.19 -26.63 16.12
N GLU A 115 -9.80 -27.43 16.96
CA GLU A 115 -9.69 -28.90 16.90
C GLU A 115 -10.64 -29.49 15.85
N ASN A 116 -11.90 -29.03 15.83
CA ASN A 116 -12.96 -29.56 15.00
C ASN A 116 -13.29 -28.70 13.76
N ALA A 117 -12.66 -27.54 13.63
CA ALA A 117 -12.92 -26.66 12.52
C ALA A 117 -12.59 -27.32 11.17
N PRO A 118 -13.44 -27.14 10.15
CA PRO A 118 -13.20 -27.69 8.82
C PRO A 118 -11.89 -27.14 8.23
N LYS A 119 -10.93 -28.01 7.92
CA LYS A 119 -9.64 -27.64 7.28
C LYS A 119 -9.83 -27.36 5.79
N LYS A 120 -10.67 -26.39 5.46
CA LYS A 120 -10.94 -25.95 4.07
C LYS A 120 -10.24 -24.64 3.81
N ARG A 121 -9.63 -24.53 2.61
CA ARG A 121 -8.97 -23.28 2.16
C ARG A 121 -9.96 -22.24 1.62
N TYR A 122 -11.19 -22.64 1.35
CA TYR A 122 -12.21 -21.83 0.69
C TYR A 122 -13.56 -21.96 1.40
N GLY A 123 -14.41 -20.94 1.22
CA GLY A 123 -15.75 -20.87 1.79
C GLY A 123 -15.77 -20.36 3.23
N TYR A 124 -16.90 -20.45 3.87
CA TYR A 124 -17.15 -19.88 5.20
C TYR A 124 -16.10 -20.22 6.28
N PRO A 125 -15.58 -21.46 6.34
CA PRO A 125 -14.60 -21.80 7.38
C PRO A 125 -13.25 -21.09 7.24
N SER A 126 -12.98 -20.47 6.08
CA SER A 126 -11.72 -19.76 5.81
C SER A 126 -11.83 -18.24 5.95
N ILE A 127 -13.00 -17.71 6.31
CA ILE A 127 -13.24 -16.29 6.45
C ILE A 127 -12.83 -15.85 7.85
N GLY A 128 -11.85 -14.96 7.92
CA GLY A 128 -11.48 -14.29 9.16
C GLY A 128 -12.27 -13.01 9.41
N VAL A 129 -12.29 -12.53 10.64
CA VAL A 129 -12.88 -11.22 11.01
C VAL A 129 -11.96 -10.12 10.48
N PRO A 130 -12.45 -9.22 9.60
CA PRO A 130 -11.61 -8.16 9.02
C PRO A 130 -11.15 -7.13 10.04
N GLY A 131 -9.88 -6.74 9.98
CA GLY A 131 -9.30 -5.76 10.88
C GLY A 131 -9.13 -4.37 10.29
N VAL A 132 -9.10 -4.23 8.96
CA VAL A 132 -8.68 -3.00 8.27
C VAL A 132 -9.45 -1.76 8.70
N VAL A 133 -10.77 -1.80 8.74
CA VAL A 133 -11.61 -0.64 9.11
C VAL A 133 -11.33 -0.21 10.56
N LYS A 134 -11.24 -1.19 11.47
CA LYS A 134 -10.92 -0.93 12.88
C LYS A 134 -9.53 -0.31 13.03
N GLY A 135 -8.53 -0.84 12.30
CA GLY A 135 -7.16 -0.32 12.33
C GLY A 135 -7.04 1.10 11.81
N LEU A 136 -7.63 1.38 10.65
CA LEU A 136 -7.64 2.73 10.08
C LEU A 136 -8.38 3.73 10.96
N THR A 137 -9.53 3.33 11.54
CA THR A 137 -10.28 4.18 12.46
C THR A 137 -9.49 4.44 13.75
N LYS A 138 -8.80 3.42 14.29
CA LYS A 138 -7.93 3.58 15.45
C LYS A 138 -6.79 4.55 15.17
N ALA A 139 -6.09 4.38 14.05
CA ALA A 139 -5.02 5.29 13.65
C ALA A 139 -5.51 6.74 13.57
N LEU A 140 -6.66 6.96 12.92
CA LEU A 140 -7.24 8.28 12.79
C LEU A 140 -7.65 8.88 14.15
N THR A 141 -8.25 8.08 15.04
CA THR A 141 -8.72 8.56 16.35
C THR A 141 -7.57 8.92 17.29
N GLU A 142 -6.47 8.16 17.26
CA GLU A 142 -5.36 8.33 18.20
C GLU A 142 -4.30 9.30 17.70
N PHE A 143 -4.12 9.41 16.39
CA PHE A 143 -3.01 10.16 15.79
C PHE A 143 -3.43 11.14 14.69
N GLY A 144 -4.67 11.09 14.20
CA GLY A 144 -5.20 12.02 13.21
C GLY A 144 -5.65 13.34 13.82
N THR A 145 -5.88 14.32 12.97
CA THR A 145 -6.35 15.67 13.33
C THR A 145 -7.67 16.04 12.68
N MET A 146 -8.08 15.29 11.64
CA MET A 146 -9.31 15.55 10.88
C MET A 146 -10.45 14.63 11.30
N SER A 147 -11.68 15.04 10.98
CA SER A 147 -12.85 14.19 11.23
C SER A 147 -12.88 12.98 10.29
N ARG A 148 -13.47 11.88 10.75
CA ARG A 148 -13.68 10.69 9.92
C ARG A 148 -14.48 11.00 8.65
N ILE A 149 -15.43 11.92 8.72
CA ILE A 149 -16.26 12.32 7.59
C ILE A 149 -15.39 12.95 6.50
N ASP A 150 -14.53 13.88 6.86
CA ASP A 150 -13.65 14.58 5.92
C ASP A 150 -12.63 13.62 5.29
N VAL A 151 -12.05 12.75 6.09
CA VAL A 151 -11.03 11.78 5.63
C VAL A 151 -11.64 10.72 4.70
N MET A 152 -12.87 10.28 4.95
CA MET A 152 -13.56 9.29 4.11
C MET A 152 -14.25 9.90 2.88
N ALA A 153 -14.46 11.21 2.83
CA ALA A 153 -15.18 11.88 1.75
C ALA A 153 -14.64 11.56 0.34
N PRO A 154 -13.32 11.53 0.09
CA PRO A 154 -12.80 11.12 -1.23
C PRO A 154 -13.18 9.69 -1.62
N ALA A 155 -13.12 8.74 -0.70
CA ALA A 155 -13.50 7.36 -0.96
C ALA A 155 -14.99 7.23 -1.30
N ILE A 156 -15.86 7.92 -0.55
CA ILE A 156 -17.31 7.96 -0.79
C ILE A 156 -17.63 8.57 -2.16
N GLN A 157 -16.87 9.59 -2.57
CA GLN A 157 -17.05 10.23 -3.87
C GLN A 157 -16.74 9.30 -5.05
N PHE A 158 -15.84 8.32 -4.87
CA PHE A 158 -15.45 7.37 -5.91
C PHE A 158 -16.25 6.06 -5.88
N ALA A 159 -17.04 5.82 -4.84
CA ALA A 159 -17.90 4.64 -4.72
C ALA A 159 -19.22 4.83 -5.46
#